data_0433bf997e18c693073215b10fa55043
#
_entry.id   0433bf997e18c693073215b10fa55043
#
_cell.length_a   1.000
_cell.length_b   1.000
_cell.length_c   1.000
_cell.angle_alpha   90.00
_cell.angle_beta   90.00
_cell.angle_gamma   90.00
#
_symmetry.space_group_name_H-M   'P 1'
#
loop_
_entity.id
_entity.type
_entity.pdbx_description
1 polymer ?
#
loop_
_entity_poly.entity_id
_entity_poly.type
_entity_poly.pdbx_seq_one_letter_code
_entity_poly.pdbx_strand_id
1 'polypeptide(L)'
;VIARASRPLRSALSALALVGVLAASAAGCVSSGDGGDGDSAPSSPPRSSAGAVVPPEPHVGFDYQIGGPYPPPPGVGAVSRDRTAKPADGLYNICYVNAFQAQPDATDWWEENHPDLLLRTAAGDPVVDQDWDEALFDVSTPAKRERLAGIVGAWIDGCATDGYQAVEADNLDSYERSQGRLTPEHDLAFARLLVARAHAAGLAIGQKNAADLAQEGRKLGFDFAVAEECGQYDECEAYATAFDNRVLVIEYEPEGLTRACARWGETLSIVLRDTDVRPAGRTGYVRATC
;
A
#
# COMPACT_ATOMS: atom_id res chain seq x y z
N VAL A 1 -18.22 5.21 -18.20
CA VAL A 1 -18.20 6.66 -17.91
C VAL A 1 -19.41 6.96 -17.05
N ILE A 2 -19.27 6.92 -15.73
CA ILE A 2 -20.33 7.33 -14.81
C ILE A 2 -19.76 8.51 -14.02
N ALA A 3 -20.35 9.69 -14.23
CA ALA A 3 -20.01 10.90 -13.53
C ALA A 3 -20.40 10.77 -12.05
N ARG A 4 -19.43 10.79 -11.13
CA ARG A 4 -19.65 10.94 -9.70
C ARG A 4 -19.88 12.43 -9.38
N ALA A 5 -20.90 12.70 -8.60
CA ALA A 5 -21.29 14.04 -8.17
C ALA A 5 -20.25 14.64 -7.21
N SER A 6 -19.84 15.88 -7.48
CA SER A 6 -18.89 16.69 -6.72
C SER A 6 -19.27 16.81 -5.25
N ARG A 7 -18.35 16.49 -4.33
CA ARG A 7 -18.47 16.72 -2.89
C ARG A 7 -17.95 18.11 -2.52
N PRO A 8 -18.54 18.82 -1.53
CA PRO A 8 -18.06 20.13 -1.11
C PRO A 8 -16.83 20.03 -0.18
N LEU A 9 -15.86 20.92 -0.39
CA LEU A 9 -14.67 21.14 0.43
C LEU A 9 -15.04 21.34 1.90
N ARG A 10 -14.40 20.60 2.80
CA ARG A 10 -14.35 20.91 4.23
C ARG A 10 -12.94 21.36 4.60
N SER A 11 -12.82 22.65 4.91
CA SER A 11 -11.61 23.26 5.47
C SER A 11 -11.34 22.72 6.87
N ALA A 12 -10.17 22.12 7.09
CA ALA A 12 -9.67 21.79 8.43
C ALA A 12 -8.62 22.84 8.84
N LEU A 13 -8.87 23.49 9.98
CA LEU A 13 -7.95 24.43 10.62
C LEU A 13 -6.80 23.67 11.29
N SER A 14 -5.58 23.98 10.90
CA SER A 14 -4.35 23.48 11.51
C SER A 14 -4.02 24.24 12.80
N ALA A 15 -3.73 23.51 13.87
CA ALA A 15 -3.14 24.05 15.11
C ALA A 15 -1.63 23.75 15.12
N LEU A 16 -0.80 24.78 15.06
CA LEU A 16 0.65 24.73 15.26
C LEU A 16 1.00 24.40 16.71
N ALA A 17 1.85 23.40 16.95
CA ALA A 17 2.57 23.23 18.20
C ALA A 17 4.08 23.29 17.93
N LEU A 18 4.73 24.35 18.42
CA LEU A 18 6.18 24.50 18.49
C LEU A 18 6.76 23.60 19.59
N VAL A 19 7.74 22.81 19.27
CA VAL A 19 8.62 22.16 20.28
C VAL A 19 10.07 22.50 20.00
N GLY A 20 10.72 23.10 21.01
CA GLY A 20 12.09 23.61 20.92
C GLY A 20 13.14 22.51 20.99
N VAL A 21 14.27 22.76 20.30
CA VAL A 21 15.47 21.94 20.27
C VAL A 21 16.41 22.38 21.39
N LEU A 22 16.82 21.44 22.27
CA LEU A 22 17.99 21.62 23.16
C LEU A 22 19.16 20.80 22.60
N ALA A 23 20.24 21.48 22.25
CA ALA A 23 21.52 20.90 21.91
C ALA A 23 22.34 20.66 23.18
N ALA A 24 22.88 19.45 23.32
CA ALA A 24 23.90 19.14 24.31
C ALA A 24 25.17 18.62 23.62
N SER A 25 26.25 19.40 23.75
CA SER A 25 27.61 19.06 23.32
C SER A 25 28.29 18.29 24.43
N ALA A 26 28.92 17.17 24.10
CA ALA A 26 29.91 16.51 25.01
C ALA A 26 31.17 16.20 24.20
N ALA A 27 32.27 16.84 24.60
CA ALA A 27 33.63 16.53 24.18
C ALA A 27 34.23 15.48 25.13
N GLY A 28 35.02 14.53 24.59
CA GLY A 28 35.68 13.51 25.40
C GLY A 28 36.81 12.80 24.67
N CYS A 29 38.00 13.27 24.93
CA CYS A 29 39.34 12.67 25.07
C CYS A 29 39.81 11.52 24.16
N VAL A 30 40.90 11.84 23.46
CA VAL A 30 41.90 10.97 22.83
C VAL A 30 42.67 10.17 23.87
N SER A 31 42.86 8.86 23.62
CA SER A 31 43.92 8.07 24.22
C SER A 31 44.62 7.23 23.14
N SER A 32 45.90 7.46 22.97
CA SER A 32 46.81 6.74 22.07
C SER A 32 47.23 5.43 22.73
N GLY A 33 47.22 4.35 21.99
CA GLY A 33 47.79 3.06 22.40
C GLY A 33 48.21 2.28 21.16
N ASP A 34 49.49 2.00 21.07
CA ASP A 34 50.29 1.45 19.99
C ASP A 34 50.16 -0.08 19.88
N GLY A 35 50.24 -0.63 18.63
CA GLY A 35 50.90 -1.92 18.35
C GLY A 35 50.04 -3.16 18.18
N GLY A 36 49.98 -3.70 16.97
CA GLY A 36 49.68 -5.11 16.71
C GLY A 36 49.01 -5.39 15.36
N ASP A 37 49.82 -5.73 14.35
CA ASP A 37 49.37 -6.23 13.04
C ASP A 37 48.53 -7.51 13.18
N GLY A 38 47.36 -7.52 12.62
CA GLY A 38 46.49 -8.65 12.48
C GLY A 38 45.44 -8.34 11.37
N ASP A 39 45.80 -8.71 10.16
CA ASP A 39 44.94 -8.58 8.96
C ASP A 39 43.72 -9.50 9.12
N SER A 40 42.65 -8.98 9.67
CA SER A 40 41.34 -9.62 9.71
C SER A 40 40.40 -8.76 8.94
N ALA A 41 40.05 -9.22 7.72
CA ALA A 41 38.98 -8.63 6.91
C ALA A 41 37.71 -8.46 7.77
N PRO A 42 36.99 -7.34 7.65
CA PRO A 42 35.74 -7.15 8.38
C PRO A 42 34.72 -8.18 7.87
N SER A 43 34.37 -9.13 8.74
CA SER A 43 33.24 -10.04 8.50
C SER A 43 32.00 -9.21 8.38
N SER A 44 31.39 -9.21 7.21
CA SER A 44 30.06 -8.64 6.98
C SER A 44 29.10 -9.22 8.02
N PRO A 45 28.22 -8.40 8.63
CA PRO A 45 27.21 -8.93 9.53
C PRO A 45 26.38 -9.98 8.80
N PRO A 46 25.95 -11.07 9.48
CA PRO A 46 25.09 -12.06 8.87
C PRO A 46 23.85 -11.37 8.33
N ARG A 47 23.54 -11.54 7.03
CA ARG A 47 22.24 -11.20 6.50
C ARG A 47 21.23 -12.00 7.31
N SER A 48 20.34 -11.31 8.00
CA SER A 48 19.16 -11.93 8.57
C SER A 48 18.52 -12.74 7.45
N SER A 49 18.32 -14.03 7.65
CA SER A 49 17.55 -14.84 6.70
C SER A 49 16.16 -14.22 6.63
N ALA A 50 15.81 -13.59 5.51
CA ALA A 50 14.45 -13.15 5.27
C ALA A 50 13.54 -14.36 5.59
N GLY A 51 12.53 -14.18 6.43
CA GLY A 51 11.52 -15.18 6.70
C GLY A 51 10.89 -15.63 5.38
N ALA A 52 10.34 -16.84 5.33
CA ALA A 52 9.62 -17.29 4.16
C ALA A 52 8.45 -16.31 3.89
N VAL A 53 8.31 -15.85 2.64
CA VAL A 53 7.16 -15.07 2.21
C VAL A 53 5.90 -15.95 2.31
N VAL A 54 4.94 -15.52 3.12
CA VAL A 54 3.70 -16.27 3.37
C VAL A 54 2.51 -15.37 3.03
N PRO A 55 1.78 -15.63 1.94
CA PRO A 55 0.58 -14.86 1.59
C PRO A 55 -0.58 -15.19 2.54
N PRO A 56 -1.65 -14.36 2.56
CA PRO A 56 -2.84 -14.67 3.35
C PRO A 56 -3.50 -15.97 2.86
N GLU A 57 -4.12 -16.69 3.79
CA GLU A 57 -4.90 -17.89 3.44
C GLU A 57 -6.13 -17.49 2.61
N PRO A 58 -6.56 -18.32 1.63
CA PRO A 58 -7.82 -18.11 0.94
C PRO A 58 -9.00 -18.11 1.93
N HIS A 59 -10.05 -17.33 1.65
CA HIS A 59 -11.29 -17.29 2.43
C HIS A 59 -11.07 -17.03 3.94
N VAL A 60 -9.98 -16.29 4.30
CA VAL A 60 -9.79 -15.83 5.67
C VAL A 60 -10.79 -14.73 6.00
N GLY A 61 -11.34 -14.72 7.22
CA GLY A 61 -12.15 -13.58 7.67
C GLY A 61 -11.35 -12.29 7.57
N PHE A 62 -11.85 -11.31 6.83
CA PHE A 62 -11.11 -10.09 6.48
C PHE A 62 -11.78 -8.83 7.02
N ASP A 63 -10.97 -7.86 7.45
CA ASP A 63 -11.44 -6.51 7.77
C ASP A 63 -10.51 -5.45 7.17
N TYR A 64 -11.10 -4.40 6.62
CA TYR A 64 -10.39 -3.32 5.94
C TYR A 64 -10.42 -2.06 6.81
N GLN A 65 -9.27 -1.67 7.37
CA GLN A 65 -9.13 -0.64 8.40
C GLN A 65 -8.17 0.50 8.01
N ILE A 66 -8.01 0.79 6.72
CA ILE A 66 -7.06 1.83 6.26
C ILE A 66 -7.46 3.26 6.70
N GLY A 67 -8.74 3.53 6.92
CA GLY A 67 -9.21 4.81 7.44
C GLY A 67 -9.00 5.00 8.96
N GLY A 68 -8.41 4.01 9.64
CA GLY A 68 -8.03 4.07 11.05
C GLY A 68 -8.24 2.76 11.80
N PRO A 69 -7.30 2.39 12.69
CA PRO A 69 -7.33 1.12 13.40
C PRO A 69 -8.42 1.08 14.48
N TYR A 70 -9.03 -0.10 14.64
CA TYR A 70 -9.93 -0.44 15.74
C TYR A 70 -9.83 -1.94 16.04
N PRO A 71 -10.33 -2.43 17.21
CA PRO A 71 -10.33 -3.86 17.51
C PRO A 71 -11.12 -4.63 16.45
N PRO A 72 -10.48 -5.58 15.71
CA PRO A 72 -11.15 -6.35 14.68
C PRO A 72 -12.31 -7.19 15.28
N PRO A 73 -13.44 -7.31 14.56
CA PRO A 73 -14.56 -8.12 15.03
C PRO A 73 -14.20 -9.61 15.15
N PRO A 74 -14.96 -10.40 15.94
CA PRO A 74 -14.78 -11.85 16.00
C PRO A 74 -14.86 -12.50 14.61
N GLY A 75 -13.99 -13.50 14.36
CA GLY A 75 -13.92 -14.21 13.07
C GLY A 75 -12.98 -13.56 12.04
N VAL A 76 -12.46 -12.36 12.31
CA VAL A 76 -11.42 -11.77 11.47
C VAL A 76 -10.08 -12.44 11.74
N GLY A 77 -9.43 -12.93 10.69
CA GLY A 77 -8.10 -13.53 10.72
C GLY A 77 -7.05 -12.70 9.96
N ALA A 78 -7.49 -11.79 9.08
CA ALA A 78 -6.62 -10.86 8.35
C ALA A 78 -7.15 -9.42 8.39
N VAL A 79 -6.24 -8.44 8.47
CA VAL A 79 -6.60 -7.01 8.50
C VAL A 79 -5.63 -6.20 7.66
N SER A 80 -6.14 -5.26 6.84
CA SER A 80 -5.33 -4.24 6.18
C SER A 80 -5.42 -2.92 6.94
N ARG A 81 -4.26 -2.30 7.22
CA ARG A 81 -4.13 -1.02 7.92
C ARG A 81 -3.13 -0.13 7.22
N ASP A 82 -3.36 1.17 7.29
CA ASP A 82 -2.37 2.15 6.82
C ASP A 82 -0.99 1.92 7.47
N ARG A 83 0.08 2.13 6.71
CA ARG A 83 1.48 1.94 7.13
C ARG A 83 1.88 2.73 8.38
N THR A 84 1.14 3.76 8.73
CA THR A 84 1.37 4.56 9.96
C THR A 84 0.68 3.98 11.19
N ALA A 85 -0.21 3.00 11.02
CA ALA A 85 -0.90 2.33 12.10
C ALA A 85 -0.08 1.13 12.63
N LYS A 86 -0.39 0.68 13.84
CA LYS A 86 0.19 -0.55 14.39
C LYS A 86 -0.56 -1.79 13.85
N PRO A 87 0.15 -2.89 13.58
CA PRO A 87 -0.50 -4.16 13.27
C PRO A 87 -1.40 -4.62 14.43
N ALA A 88 -2.40 -5.44 14.11
CA ALA A 88 -3.30 -6.06 15.09
C ALA A 88 -2.67 -7.33 15.66
N ASP A 89 -2.67 -7.48 16.99
CA ASP A 89 -2.08 -8.63 17.64
C ASP A 89 -2.77 -9.95 17.22
N GLY A 90 -1.97 -10.96 16.89
CA GLY A 90 -2.45 -12.31 16.62
C GLY A 90 -3.19 -12.53 15.30
N LEU A 91 -3.19 -11.54 14.40
CA LEU A 91 -3.80 -11.62 13.08
C LEU A 91 -2.74 -11.58 11.97
N TYR A 92 -3.16 -11.93 10.75
CA TYR A 92 -2.39 -11.66 9.55
C TYR A 92 -2.56 -10.19 9.18
N ASN A 93 -1.47 -9.42 9.22
CA ASN A 93 -1.50 -7.98 9.03
C ASN A 93 -0.95 -7.59 7.65
N ILE A 94 -1.72 -6.80 6.93
CA ILE A 94 -1.41 -6.26 5.62
C ILE A 94 -1.19 -4.76 5.77
N CYS A 95 -0.04 -4.29 5.35
CA CYS A 95 0.37 -2.90 5.41
C CYS A 95 -0.09 -2.19 4.12
N TYR A 96 -1.06 -1.31 4.21
CA TYR A 96 -1.46 -0.47 3.09
C TYR A 96 -0.41 0.62 2.83
N VAL A 97 0.02 0.68 1.59
CA VAL A 97 0.97 1.69 1.08
C VAL A 97 0.41 2.28 -0.20
N ASN A 98 0.13 3.58 -0.22
CA ASN A 98 -0.16 4.28 -1.46
C ASN A 98 1.13 4.35 -2.29
N ALA A 99 1.29 3.41 -3.21
CA ALA A 99 2.57 3.14 -3.85
C ALA A 99 2.78 3.92 -5.15
N PHE A 100 1.71 4.34 -5.81
CA PHE A 100 1.74 4.97 -7.14
C PHE A 100 1.24 6.42 -7.15
N GLN A 101 0.70 6.90 -6.03
CA GLN A 101 0.17 8.26 -5.89
C GLN A 101 0.62 8.87 -4.56
N ALA A 102 0.61 10.19 -4.47
CA ALA A 102 0.86 10.92 -3.25
C ALA A 102 -0.47 11.21 -2.54
N GLN A 103 -0.61 10.74 -1.30
CA GLN A 103 -1.77 11.09 -0.47
C GLN A 103 -1.90 12.60 -0.30
N PRO A 104 -3.12 13.16 -0.14
CA PRO A 104 -3.33 14.61 -0.13
C PRO A 104 -2.50 15.35 0.93
N ASP A 105 -2.31 14.74 2.11
CA ASP A 105 -1.53 15.30 3.21
C ASP A 105 0.00 15.22 2.99
N ALA A 106 0.44 14.44 2.00
CA ALA A 106 1.86 14.31 1.61
C ALA A 106 2.22 15.12 0.36
N THR A 107 1.27 15.72 -0.35
CA THR A 107 1.49 16.41 -1.62
C THR A 107 2.53 17.53 -1.49
N ASP A 108 2.44 18.38 -0.47
CA ASP A 108 3.40 19.47 -0.23
C ASP A 108 4.82 18.93 -0.05
N TRP A 109 4.96 17.84 0.71
CA TRP A 109 6.28 17.22 0.89
C TRP A 109 6.89 16.71 -0.43
N TRP A 110 6.07 16.10 -1.30
CA TRP A 110 6.53 15.65 -2.62
C TRP A 110 6.91 16.81 -3.51
N GLU A 111 6.11 17.90 -3.53
CA GLU A 111 6.39 19.10 -4.31
C GLU A 111 7.68 19.79 -3.85
N GLU A 112 7.98 19.82 -2.57
CA GLU A 112 9.19 20.44 -2.01
C GLU A 112 10.44 19.59 -2.20
N ASN A 113 10.34 18.25 -2.07
CA ASN A 113 11.50 17.38 -2.01
C ASN A 113 11.75 16.58 -3.30
N HIS A 114 10.70 16.26 -4.05
CA HIS A 114 10.77 15.41 -5.24
C HIS A 114 9.81 15.85 -6.35
N PRO A 115 9.76 17.14 -6.72
CA PRO A 115 8.78 17.66 -7.69
C PRO A 115 8.90 17.00 -9.07
N ASP A 116 10.06 16.47 -9.42
CA ASP A 116 10.33 15.77 -10.68
C ASP A 116 9.87 14.29 -10.67
N LEU A 117 9.45 13.75 -9.53
CA LEU A 117 8.87 12.43 -9.40
C LEU A 117 7.33 12.45 -9.46
N LEU A 118 6.71 13.62 -9.44
CA LEU A 118 5.29 13.76 -9.72
C LEU A 118 5.05 13.86 -11.22
N LEU A 119 4.01 13.15 -11.69
CA LEU A 119 3.60 13.21 -13.10
C LEU A 119 3.04 14.59 -13.42
N ARG A 120 3.51 15.19 -14.51
CA ARG A 120 3.14 16.57 -14.88
C ARG A 120 2.37 16.64 -16.19
N THR A 121 1.45 17.58 -16.27
CA THR A 121 0.80 17.97 -17.51
C THR A 121 1.80 18.70 -18.42
N ALA A 122 1.41 18.99 -19.67
CA ALA A 122 2.23 19.81 -20.57
C ALA A 122 2.42 21.26 -20.07
N ALA A 123 1.53 21.74 -19.20
CA ALA A 123 1.64 23.07 -18.57
C ALA A 123 2.56 23.08 -17.34
N GLY A 124 2.97 21.90 -16.86
CA GLY A 124 3.83 21.76 -15.68
C GLY A 124 3.07 21.48 -14.37
N ASP A 125 1.73 21.47 -14.40
CA ASP A 125 0.91 21.17 -13.24
C ASP A 125 0.94 19.67 -12.91
N PRO A 126 0.80 19.24 -11.65
CA PRO A 126 0.64 17.84 -11.31
C PRO A 126 -0.57 17.21 -11.99
N VAL A 127 -0.45 15.95 -12.42
CA VAL A 127 -1.59 15.14 -12.79
C VAL A 127 -2.17 14.56 -11.51
N VAL A 128 -3.44 14.85 -11.25
CA VAL A 128 -4.13 14.49 -9.99
C VAL A 128 -5.29 13.56 -10.29
N ASP A 129 -5.40 12.49 -9.51
CA ASP A 129 -6.61 11.70 -9.40
C ASP A 129 -7.70 12.54 -8.75
N GLN A 130 -8.76 12.85 -9.52
CA GLN A 130 -9.82 13.78 -9.08
C GLN A 130 -10.78 13.17 -8.06
N ASP A 131 -10.81 11.84 -7.93
CA ASP A 131 -11.70 11.16 -6.98
C ASP A 131 -11.12 11.19 -5.56
N TRP A 132 -9.77 11.17 -5.44
CA TRP A 132 -9.05 11.11 -4.16
C TRP A 132 -8.18 12.33 -3.87
N ASP A 133 -8.05 13.27 -4.81
CA ASP A 133 -7.16 14.44 -4.71
C ASP A 133 -5.70 14.04 -4.51
N GLU A 134 -5.25 12.99 -5.22
CA GLU A 134 -3.93 12.40 -5.11
C GLU A 134 -3.09 12.66 -6.36
N ALA A 135 -1.90 13.24 -6.22
CA ALA A 135 -0.98 13.44 -7.32
C ALA A 135 -0.31 12.13 -7.75
N LEU A 136 -0.33 11.82 -9.05
CA LEU A 136 0.28 10.61 -9.59
C LEU A 136 1.81 10.69 -9.59
N PHE A 137 2.46 9.55 -9.30
CA PHE A 137 3.91 9.45 -9.49
C PHE A 137 4.28 9.27 -10.95
N ASP A 138 5.41 9.83 -11.35
CA ASP A 138 5.95 9.67 -12.70
C ASP A 138 6.84 8.42 -12.79
N VAL A 139 6.24 7.31 -13.14
CA VAL A 139 6.91 6.03 -13.34
C VAL A 139 7.31 5.79 -14.81
N SER A 140 7.31 6.83 -15.65
CA SER A 140 7.55 6.72 -17.10
C SER A 140 8.98 6.28 -17.47
N THR A 141 9.98 6.59 -16.63
CA THR A 141 11.37 6.27 -16.94
C THR A 141 12.02 5.36 -15.88
N PRO A 142 13.00 4.52 -16.27
CA PRO A 142 13.72 3.67 -15.32
C PRO A 142 14.33 4.46 -14.15
N ALA A 143 14.98 5.59 -14.41
CA ALA A 143 15.63 6.39 -13.38
C ALA A 143 14.63 6.94 -12.34
N LYS A 144 13.42 7.36 -12.77
CA LYS A 144 12.37 7.80 -11.85
C LYS A 144 11.83 6.63 -11.02
N ARG A 145 11.57 5.46 -11.68
CA ARG A 145 11.13 4.25 -10.97
C ARG A 145 12.13 3.80 -9.89
N GLU A 146 13.42 3.84 -10.18
CA GLU A 146 14.45 3.50 -9.18
C GLU A 146 14.45 4.45 -7.98
N ARG A 147 14.30 5.76 -8.21
CA ARG A 147 14.22 6.74 -7.14
C ARG A 147 12.94 6.59 -6.32
N LEU A 148 11.80 6.41 -6.97
CA LEU A 148 10.51 6.11 -6.31
C LEU A 148 10.60 4.81 -5.50
N ALA A 149 11.20 3.75 -6.06
CA ALA A 149 11.42 2.49 -5.35
C ALA A 149 12.33 2.65 -4.13
N GLY A 150 13.24 3.62 -4.13
CA GLY A 150 14.02 3.98 -2.95
C GLY A 150 13.15 4.54 -1.83
N ILE A 151 12.21 5.43 -2.17
CA ILE A 151 11.32 6.08 -1.19
C ILE A 151 10.22 5.11 -0.72
N VAL A 152 9.43 4.59 -1.64
CA VAL A 152 8.33 3.65 -1.34
C VAL A 152 8.88 2.35 -0.72
N GLY A 153 10.04 1.89 -1.19
CA GLY A 153 10.73 0.74 -0.62
C GLY A 153 11.11 0.93 0.85
N ALA A 154 11.47 2.16 1.27
CA ALA A 154 11.71 2.44 2.68
C ALA A 154 10.43 2.34 3.53
N TRP A 155 9.26 2.66 2.96
CA TRP A 155 7.97 2.44 3.64
C TRP A 155 7.65 0.95 3.77
N ILE A 156 7.95 0.15 2.73
CA ILE A 156 7.81 -1.33 2.77
C ILE A 156 8.73 -1.92 3.85
N ASP A 157 9.96 -1.46 3.96
CA ASP A 157 10.89 -1.90 5.03
C ASP A 157 10.37 -1.51 6.42
N GLY A 158 9.72 -0.34 6.54
CA GLY A 158 9.02 0.07 7.75
C GLY A 158 7.93 -0.92 8.14
N CYS A 159 7.09 -1.34 7.19
CA CYS A 159 6.06 -2.36 7.42
C CYS A 159 6.66 -3.68 7.96
N ALA A 160 7.77 -4.14 7.39
CA ALA A 160 8.47 -5.34 7.88
C ALA A 160 8.99 -5.15 9.31
N THR A 161 9.57 -3.99 9.59
CA THR A 161 10.10 -3.64 10.93
C THR A 161 9.00 -3.58 11.99
N ASP A 162 7.81 -3.08 11.61
CA ASP A 162 6.65 -2.96 12.48
C ASP A 162 5.92 -4.30 12.70
N GLY A 163 6.30 -5.36 11.96
CA GLY A 163 5.80 -6.72 12.16
C GLY A 163 4.57 -7.07 11.31
N TYR A 164 4.34 -6.36 10.21
CA TYR A 164 3.38 -6.77 9.19
C TYR A 164 3.87 -8.03 8.45
N GLN A 165 2.95 -8.81 7.87
CA GLN A 165 3.25 -10.01 7.09
C GLN A 165 3.18 -9.77 5.59
N ALA A 166 2.45 -8.73 5.17
CA ALA A 166 2.27 -8.39 3.77
C ALA A 166 2.17 -6.88 3.54
N VAL A 167 2.28 -6.49 2.28
CA VAL A 167 2.01 -5.14 1.78
C VAL A 167 0.87 -5.18 0.78
N GLU A 168 -0.04 -4.22 0.85
CA GLU A 168 -0.99 -3.86 -0.18
C GLU A 168 -0.44 -2.63 -0.89
N ALA A 169 -0.02 -2.80 -2.17
CA ALA A 169 0.55 -1.72 -2.98
C ALA A 169 -0.57 -1.07 -3.82
N ASP A 170 -1.11 0.05 -3.33
CA ASP A 170 -2.26 0.72 -3.92
C ASP A 170 -1.92 1.53 -5.18
N ASN A 171 -2.93 1.67 -6.05
CA ASN A 171 -2.94 2.45 -7.28
C ASN A 171 -2.07 1.90 -8.43
N LEU A 172 -1.96 0.55 -8.55
CA LEU A 172 -1.28 -0.10 -9.69
C LEU A 172 -1.87 0.33 -11.05
N ASP A 173 -3.14 0.73 -11.07
CA ASP A 173 -3.89 1.19 -12.23
C ASP A 173 -3.79 2.72 -12.48
N SER A 174 -2.78 3.38 -11.90
CA SER A 174 -2.59 4.84 -12.04
C SER A 174 -2.43 5.30 -13.50
N TYR A 175 -2.00 4.40 -14.40
CA TYR A 175 -1.95 4.67 -15.84
C TYR A 175 -3.30 5.09 -16.41
N GLU A 176 -4.44 4.58 -15.90
CA GLU A 176 -5.78 4.95 -16.37
C GLU A 176 -6.11 6.42 -16.09
N ARG A 177 -5.61 6.94 -14.95
CA ARG A 177 -5.81 8.32 -14.50
C ARG A 177 -4.73 9.29 -15.00
N SER A 178 -3.71 8.77 -15.71
CA SER A 178 -2.52 9.52 -16.14
C SER A 178 -2.76 10.48 -17.31
N GLN A 179 -3.98 10.59 -17.85
CA GLN A 179 -4.29 11.34 -19.07
C GLN A 179 -3.48 10.84 -20.28
N GLY A 180 -3.22 9.51 -20.36
CA GLY A 180 -2.45 8.87 -21.42
C GLY A 180 -0.93 9.11 -21.38
N ARG A 181 -0.40 9.57 -20.23
CA ARG A 181 1.05 9.80 -20.05
C ARG A 181 1.79 8.58 -19.53
N LEU A 182 1.11 7.69 -18.85
CA LEU A 182 1.60 6.39 -18.42
C LEU A 182 0.91 5.29 -19.21
N THR A 183 1.53 4.13 -19.22
CA THR A 183 0.98 2.88 -19.79
C THR A 183 1.03 1.78 -18.74
N PRO A 184 0.25 0.69 -18.90
CA PRO A 184 0.32 -0.48 -18.02
C PRO A 184 1.75 -0.99 -17.81
N GLU A 185 2.60 -0.97 -18.86
CA GLU A 185 3.99 -1.43 -18.79
C GLU A 185 4.85 -0.55 -17.88
N HIS A 186 4.56 0.76 -17.79
CA HIS A 186 5.25 1.66 -16.87
C HIS A 186 4.96 1.28 -15.43
N ASP A 187 3.69 1.06 -15.09
CA ASP A 187 3.25 0.70 -13.74
C ASP A 187 3.72 -0.71 -13.36
N LEU A 188 3.62 -1.69 -14.27
CA LEU A 188 4.18 -3.03 -14.06
C LEU A 188 5.70 -3.01 -13.89
N ALA A 189 6.42 -2.15 -14.60
CA ALA A 189 7.87 -2.04 -14.44
C ALA A 189 8.26 -1.45 -13.07
N PHE A 190 7.45 -0.54 -12.52
CA PHE A 190 7.63 -0.04 -11.17
C PHE A 190 7.21 -1.07 -10.12
N ALA A 191 6.06 -1.72 -10.30
CA ALA A 191 5.59 -2.81 -9.44
C ALA A 191 6.64 -3.90 -9.26
N ARG A 192 7.40 -4.25 -10.31
CA ARG A 192 8.48 -5.24 -10.23
C ARG A 192 9.54 -4.89 -9.19
N LEU A 193 9.88 -3.60 -9.05
CA LEU A 193 10.84 -3.14 -8.04
C LEU A 193 10.25 -3.26 -6.63
N LEU A 194 8.95 -2.95 -6.47
CA LEU A 194 8.25 -3.06 -5.19
C LEU A 194 8.10 -4.52 -4.76
N VAL A 195 7.73 -5.43 -5.67
CA VAL A 195 7.65 -6.88 -5.42
C VAL A 195 9.02 -7.41 -4.94
N ALA A 196 10.08 -7.08 -5.66
CA ALA A 196 11.42 -7.50 -5.26
C ALA A 196 11.82 -6.96 -3.88
N ARG A 197 11.41 -5.73 -3.54
CA ARG A 197 11.68 -5.13 -2.23
C ARG A 197 10.89 -5.82 -1.11
N ALA A 198 9.59 -6.04 -1.30
CA ALA A 198 8.74 -6.72 -0.33
C ALA A 198 9.25 -8.13 -0.03
N HIS A 199 9.56 -8.91 -1.05
CA HIS A 199 10.11 -10.26 -0.89
C HIS A 199 11.48 -10.24 -0.20
N ALA A 200 12.36 -9.28 -0.52
CA ALA A 200 13.64 -9.12 0.16
C ALA A 200 13.48 -8.77 1.65
N ALA A 201 12.39 -8.09 2.01
CA ALA A 201 12.01 -7.78 3.40
C ALA A 201 11.25 -8.94 4.09
N GLY A 202 10.94 -10.05 3.37
CA GLY A 202 10.19 -11.19 3.90
C GLY A 202 8.68 -10.98 3.94
N LEU A 203 8.16 -9.97 3.23
CA LEU A 203 6.74 -9.65 3.15
C LEU A 203 6.13 -10.24 1.87
N ALA A 204 4.90 -10.77 1.96
CA ALA A 204 4.06 -10.95 0.79
C ALA A 204 3.60 -9.59 0.25
N ILE A 205 3.23 -9.54 -1.02
CA ILE A 205 2.72 -8.31 -1.63
C ILE A 205 1.47 -8.58 -2.45
N GLY A 206 0.43 -7.76 -2.22
CA GLY A 206 -0.85 -7.82 -2.91
C GLY A 206 -0.93 -6.85 -4.08
N GLN A 207 -1.46 -7.33 -5.20
CA GLN A 207 -1.91 -6.48 -6.30
C GLN A 207 -3.21 -5.79 -5.89
N LYS A 208 -3.26 -4.46 -5.93
CA LYS A 208 -4.51 -3.72 -5.74
C LYS A 208 -5.15 -3.44 -7.11
N ASN A 209 -6.41 -3.85 -7.26
CA ASN A 209 -7.21 -3.62 -8.47
C ASN A 209 -6.54 -4.04 -9.80
N ALA A 210 -6.93 -3.44 -10.93
CA ALA A 210 -6.43 -3.75 -12.29
C ALA A 210 -6.70 -5.22 -12.69
N ALA A 211 -7.97 -5.59 -12.82
CA ALA A 211 -8.40 -6.95 -13.16
C ALA A 211 -7.81 -7.47 -14.47
N ASP A 212 -7.64 -6.61 -15.45
CA ASP A 212 -7.03 -6.87 -16.74
C ASP A 212 -5.54 -7.22 -16.65
N LEU A 213 -4.87 -6.78 -15.59
CA LEU A 213 -3.46 -7.06 -15.32
C LEU A 213 -3.25 -8.23 -14.32
N ALA A 214 -4.30 -8.90 -13.84
CA ALA A 214 -4.17 -9.91 -12.77
C ALA A 214 -3.20 -11.05 -13.12
N GLN A 215 -3.23 -11.55 -14.36
CA GLN A 215 -2.33 -12.61 -14.83
C GLN A 215 -0.87 -12.12 -14.96
N GLU A 216 -0.67 -10.90 -15.45
CA GLU A 216 0.63 -10.26 -15.56
C GLU A 216 1.22 -9.97 -14.17
N GLY A 217 0.40 -9.48 -13.26
CA GLY A 217 0.78 -9.23 -11.87
C GLY A 217 1.22 -10.51 -11.15
N ARG A 218 0.47 -11.61 -11.32
CA ARG A 218 0.86 -12.92 -10.79
C ARG A 218 2.21 -13.39 -11.34
N LYS A 219 2.44 -13.26 -12.65
CA LYS A 219 3.73 -13.59 -13.29
C LYS A 219 4.87 -12.68 -12.83
N LEU A 220 4.56 -11.43 -12.50
CA LEU A 220 5.51 -10.46 -11.99
C LEU A 220 5.95 -10.81 -10.56
N GLY A 221 5.11 -11.51 -9.79
CA GLY A 221 5.43 -11.99 -8.46
C GLY A 221 4.52 -11.46 -7.34
N PHE A 222 3.40 -10.81 -7.65
CA PHE A 222 2.39 -10.57 -6.63
C PHE A 222 1.86 -11.89 -6.06
N ASP A 223 1.62 -11.95 -4.76
CA ASP A 223 1.30 -13.17 -4.03
C ASP A 223 -0.21 -13.37 -3.84
N PHE A 224 -0.97 -12.27 -3.79
CA PHE A 224 -2.42 -12.22 -3.60
C PHE A 224 -3.00 -10.97 -4.27
N ALA A 225 -4.32 -10.81 -4.23
CA ALA A 225 -4.97 -9.60 -4.72
C ALA A 225 -5.85 -8.94 -3.63
N VAL A 226 -5.97 -7.63 -3.71
CA VAL A 226 -6.95 -6.81 -3.01
C VAL A 226 -7.81 -6.14 -4.07
N ALA A 227 -9.09 -6.51 -4.14
CA ALA A 227 -9.99 -6.12 -5.21
C ALA A 227 -11.17 -5.34 -4.66
N GLU A 228 -11.31 -4.09 -5.07
CA GLU A 228 -12.47 -3.26 -4.75
C GLU A 228 -13.55 -3.42 -5.80
N GLU A 229 -14.78 -3.61 -5.33
CA GLU A 229 -16.00 -3.67 -6.15
C GLU A 229 -15.98 -4.74 -7.26
N CYS A 230 -15.15 -5.79 -7.12
CA CYS A 230 -15.08 -6.83 -8.15
C CYS A 230 -16.39 -7.61 -8.31
N GLY A 231 -17.21 -7.73 -7.27
CA GLY A 231 -18.57 -8.26 -7.35
C GLY A 231 -19.54 -7.27 -8.00
N GLN A 232 -19.33 -5.96 -7.78
CA GLN A 232 -20.12 -4.91 -8.42
C GLN A 232 -19.91 -4.90 -9.94
N TYR A 233 -18.67 -5.12 -10.41
CA TYR A 233 -18.30 -5.06 -11.83
C TYR A 233 -18.12 -6.42 -12.50
N ASP A 234 -18.38 -7.54 -11.78
CA ASP A 234 -18.23 -8.94 -12.27
C ASP A 234 -16.77 -9.30 -12.68
N GLU A 235 -15.80 -8.80 -11.94
CA GLU A 235 -14.37 -8.96 -12.22
C GLU A 235 -13.65 -9.96 -11.29
N CYS A 236 -14.31 -10.45 -10.21
CA CYS A 236 -13.68 -11.30 -9.19
C CYS A 236 -13.04 -12.57 -9.77
N GLU A 237 -13.56 -13.11 -10.90
CA GLU A 237 -13.02 -14.31 -11.55
C GLU A 237 -11.58 -14.12 -12.07
N ALA A 238 -11.26 -12.92 -12.55
CA ALA A 238 -9.92 -12.62 -13.05
C ALA A 238 -8.89 -12.77 -11.92
N TYR A 239 -9.19 -12.19 -10.75
CA TYR A 239 -8.33 -12.28 -9.57
C TYR A 239 -8.30 -13.69 -8.99
N ALA A 240 -9.47 -14.34 -8.81
CA ALA A 240 -9.58 -15.67 -8.24
C ALA A 240 -8.74 -16.69 -9.03
N THR A 241 -8.80 -16.61 -10.36
CA THR A 241 -8.01 -17.46 -11.25
C THR A 241 -6.51 -17.17 -11.18
N ALA A 242 -6.12 -15.89 -11.16
CA ALA A 242 -4.71 -15.51 -11.16
C ALA A 242 -4.03 -15.84 -9.82
N PHE A 243 -4.72 -15.65 -8.69
CA PHE A 243 -4.14 -15.74 -7.35
C PHE A 243 -4.60 -16.97 -6.54
N ASP A 244 -5.13 -18.01 -7.18
CA ASP A 244 -5.55 -19.25 -6.52
C ASP A 244 -6.50 -18.98 -5.33
N ASN A 245 -7.50 -18.11 -5.54
CA ASN A 245 -8.47 -17.63 -4.55
C ASN A 245 -7.88 -16.82 -3.37
N ARG A 246 -6.60 -16.46 -3.39
CA ARG A 246 -6.02 -15.51 -2.42
C ARG A 246 -6.42 -14.09 -2.79
N VAL A 247 -7.69 -13.78 -2.59
CA VAL A 247 -8.29 -12.49 -2.94
C VAL A 247 -9.05 -11.94 -1.76
N LEU A 248 -8.74 -10.71 -1.40
CA LEU A 248 -9.43 -9.92 -0.39
C LEU A 248 -10.31 -8.91 -1.12
N VAL A 249 -11.62 -9.08 -1.00
CA VAL A 249 -12.61 -8.28 -1.74
C VAL A 249 -13.20 -7.23 -0.81
N ILE A 250 -13.23 -6.00 -1.26
CA ILE A 250 -13.92 -4.89 -0.61
C ILE A 250 -15.05 -4.44 -1.53
N GLU A 251 -16.28 -4.50 -1.04
CA GLU A 251 -17.44 -3.92 -1.71
C GLU A 251 -17.86 -2.65 -0.97
N TYR A 252 -18.39 -1.67 -1.70
CA TYR A 252 -18.90 -0.43 -1.13
C TYR A 252 -20.40 -0.30 -1.27
N GLU A 253 -21.02 -1.13 -2.11
CA GLU A 253 -22.47 -1.16 -2.33
C GLU A 253 -23.06 -2.53 -1.91
N PRO A 254 -24.23 -2.57 -1.25
CA PRO A 254 -24.88 -3.83 -0.84
C PRO A 254 -25.15 -4.79 -2.00
N GLU A 255 -25.41 -4.29 -3.18
CA GLU A 255 -25.62 -5.08 -4.40
C GLU A 255 -24.34 -5.78 -4.85
N GLY A 256 -23.18 -5.10 -4.74
CA GLY A 256 -21.87 -5.69 -4.98
C GLY A 256 -21.59 -6.85 -4.02
N LEU A 257 -21.77 -6.60 -2.71
CA LEU A 257 -21.66 -7.65 -1.69
C LEU A 257 -22.56 -8.85 -2.01
N THR A 258 -23.83 -8.60 -2.35
CA THR A 258 -24.79 -9.67 -2.65
C THR A 258 -24.32 -10.55 -3.80
N ARG A 259 -23.81 -9.92 -4.89
CA ARG A 259 -23.27 -10.65 -6.04
C ARG A 259 -21.99 -11.40 -5.71
N ALA A 260 -21.05 -10.75 -5.02
CA ALA A 260 -19.81 -11.36 -4.60
C ALA A 260 -20.08 -12.58 -3.69
N CYS A 261 -20.94 -12.44 -2.68
CA CYS A 261 -21.32 -13.54 -1.78
C CYS A 261 -21.99 -14.71 -2.52
N ALA A 262 -22.90 -14.43 -3.44
CA ALA A 262 -23.62 -15.47 -4.17
C ALA A 262 -22.69 -16.38 -5.00
N ARG A 263 -21.60 -15.85 -5.53
CA ARG A 263 -20.69 -16.61 -6.38
C ARG A 263 -19.40 -17.04 -5.69
N TRP A 264 -18.89 -16.22 -4.77
CA TRP A 264 -17.55 -16.34 -4.22
C TRP A 264 -17.51 -16.45 -2.69
N GLY A 265 -18.65 -16.39 -2.01
CA GLY A 265 -18.73 -16.33 -0.55
C GLY A 265 -18.08 -17.51 0.18
N GLU A 266 -17.92 -18.67 -0.48
CA GLU A 266 -17.28 -19.86 0.08
C GLU A 266 -15.77 -19.96 -0.27
N THR A 267 -15.23 -19.02 -1.07
CA THR A 267 -13.87 -19.14 -1.61
C THR A 267 -13.01 -17.90 -1.45
N LEU A 268 -13.59 -16.71 -1.45
CA LEU A 268 -12.88 -15.45 -1.30
C LEU A 268 -13.16 -14.79 0.05
N SER A 269 -12.27 -13.93 0.48
CA SER A 269 -12.45 -13.11 1.68
C SER A 269 -13.18 -11.83 1.30
N ILE A 270 -14.44 -11.65 1.74
CA ILE A 270 -15.30 -10.57 1.25
C ILE A 270 -15.81 -9.72 2.41
N VAL A 271 -15.66 -8.39 2.28
CA VAL A 271 -16.17 -7.41 3.24
C VAL A 271 -16.83 -6.22 2.53
N LEU A 272 -17.98 -5.79 3.04
CA LEU A 272 -18.61 -4.52 2.69
C LEU A 272 -18.08 -3.42 3.64
N ARG A 273 -17.69 -2.30 3.11
CA ARG A 273 -17.29 -1.12 3.88
C ARG A 273 -17.99 0.15 3.35
N ASP A 274 -17.98 1.19 4.15
CA ASP A 274 -18.21 2.54 3.63
C ASP A 274 -16.98 3.04 2.87
N THR A 275 -17.17 3.93 1.89
CA THR A 275 -16.10 4.44 1.01
C THR A 275 -14.99 5.21 1.73
N ASP A 276 -15.25 5.77 2.91
CA ASP A 276 -14.23 6.43 3.72
C ASP A 276 -13.53 5.45 4.69
N VAL A 277 -13.90 4.17 4.65
CA VAL A 277 -13.36 3.08 5.49
C VAL A 277 -13.27 3.47 6.98
N ARG A 278 -14.34 4.10 7.49
CA ARG A 278 -14.38 4.66 8.84
C ARG A 278 -14.15 3.62 9.93
N PRO A 279 -13.43 3.95 11.00
CA PRO A 279 -13.29 3.08 12.15
C PRO A 279 -14.64 2.79 12.84
N ALA A 280 -14.76 1.60 13.45
CA ALA A 280 -15.93 1.22 14.23
C ALA A 280 -16.28 2.29 15.30
N GLY A 281 -17.56 2.57 15.46
CA GLY A 281 -18.06 3.61 16.36
C GLY A 281 -18.08 5.03 15.80
N ARG A 282 -17.58 5.24 14.60
CA ARG A 282 -17.73 6.53 13.88
C ARG A 282 -19.03 6.57 13.10
N THR A 283 -19.65 7.75 13.05
CA THR A 283 -20.86 7.97 12.23
C THR A 283 -20.59 7.62 10.78
N GLY A 284 -21.43 6.80 10.17
CA GLY A 284 -21.29 6.34 8.79
C GLY A 284 -20.41 5.07 8.62
N TYR A 285 -19.93 4.48 9.73
CA TYR A 285 -19.27 3.17 9.66
C TYR A 285 -20.22 2.11 9.11
N VAL A 286 -19.77 1.39 8.11
CA VAL A 286 -20.46 0.23 7.54
C VAL A 286 -19.51 -0.95 7.52
N ARG A 287 -19.98 -2.12 7.93
CA ARG A 287 -19.31 -3.40 7.76
C ARG A 287 -20.33 -4.53 7.68
N ALA A 288 -20.23 -5.34 6.65
CA ALA A 288 -20.93 -6.61 6.53
C ALA A 288 -20.02 -7.64 5.81
N THR A 289 -20.32 -8.91 5.95
CA THR A 289 -19.62 -10.02 5.28
C THR A 289 -20.65 -11.01 4.75
N CYS A 290 -20.24 -11.95 3.97
CA CYS A 290 -21.07 -13.09 3.65
C CYS A 290 -21.28 -13.93 4.92
#